data_3de314fd1e94c8caa6f9b5c56897115e
#
_entry.id   3de314fd1e94c8caa6f9b5c56897115e
#
_cell.length_a   1.000
_cell.length_b   1.000
_cell.length_c   1.000
_cell.angle_alpha   90.00
_cell.angle_beta   90.00
_cell.angle_gamma   90.00
#
_symmetry.space_group_name_H-M   'P 1'
#
loop_
_entity.id
_entity.type
_entity.pdbx_description
1 polymer ?
#
loop_
_entity_poly.entity_id
_entity_poly.type
_entity_poly.pdbx_seq_one_letter_code
_entity_poly.pdbx_strand_id
1 'polypeptide(L)'
;YLYMNSWFHYAKLYAATAGCIGFMMLKYKWGVGKTEWFKVFPFAIVAANILIAVASDFESAIKGAQAMKEFGDRWWLSSENVWLYGGWWNWLNGIAGILNIFCMTGWWGIYASKDKRDMLWPDMIWLYIIAYDVWNFQYTYLNLPTHAWYCGLALLLAPTVANALWNKGGWIQNRANTLALWCMFAQVFPLFQDASVFTTIPVLYADGFMNAAVRPTLVNPVPQGVISILSIAINALVLAIIIKRSIEQKKNPYKQEPVALSLSTAAMECFTSPARSARWTIFDLEPVR
;
A
#
# COMPACT_ATOMS: atom_id res chain seq x y z
N TYR A 1 -19.06 16.42 -0.99
CA TYR A 1 -19.25 15.43 -2.06
C TYR A 1 -19.03 15.99 -3.47
N LEU A 2 -18.64 17.23 -3.63
CA LEU A 2 -18.44 17.87 -4.93
C LEU A 2 -17.31 17.23 -5.76
N TYR A 3 -16.38 16.53 -5.12
CA TYR A 3 -15.19 15.94 -5.74
C TYR A 3 -15.19 14.40 -5.78
N MET A 4 -16.17 13.76 -5.17
CA MET A 4 -16.27 12.29 -5.16
C MET A 4 -17.21 11.83 -6.28
N ASN A 5 -16.70 11.76 -7.50
CA ASN A 5 -17.52 11.53 -8.69
C ASN A 5 -17.50 10.05 -9.17
N SER A 6 -16.61 9.21 -8.64
CA SER A 6 -16.47 7.84 -9.12
C SER A 6 -16.73 6.80 -8.03
N TRP A 7 -17.14 5.60 -8.45
CA TRP A 7 -17.28 4.45 -7.58
C TRP A 7 -15.99 4.13 -6.83
N PHE A 8 -14.85 4.40 -7.45
CA PHE A 8 -13.53 4.16 -6.90
C PHE A 8 -13.26 4.98 -5.63
N HIS A 9 -13.61 6.27 -5.64
CA HIS A 9 -13.49 7.13 -4.45
C HIS A 9 -14.32 6.61 -3.27
N TYR A 10 -15.57 6.21 -3.53
CA TYR A 10 -16.44 5.66 -2.50
C TYR A 10 -15.91 4.31 -1.99
N ALA A 11 -15.46 3.42 -2.88
CA ALA A 11 -14.88 2.15 -2.49
C ALA A 11 -13.64 2.33 -1.59
N LYS A 12 -12.74 3.27 -1.94
CA LYS A 12 -11.55 3.59 -1.13
C LYS A 12 -11.93 4.20 0.22
N LEU A 13 -12.87 5.13 0.26
CA LEU A 13 -13.33 5.75 1.51
C LEU A 13 -13.94 4.70 2.45
N TYR A 14 -14.85 3.88 1.96
CA TYR A 14 -15.49 2.85 2.77
C TYR A 14 -14.50 1.77 3.24
N ALA A 15 -13.60 1.33 2.36
CA ALA A 15 -12.57 0.36 2.73
C ALA A 15 -11.60 0.91 3.78
N ALA A 16 -11.16 2.17 3.65
CA ALA A 16 -10.31 2.84 4.64
C ALA A 16 -11.02 2.99 5.98
N THR A 17 -12.29 3.43 5.98
CA THR A 17 -13.12 3.58 7.19
C THR A 17 -13.35 2.23 7.87
N ALA A 18 -13.75 1.21 7.12
CA ALA A 18 -13.94 -0.14 7.64
C ALA A 18 -12.63 -0.71 8.22
N GLY A 19 -11.49 -0.45 7.55
CA GLY A 19 -10.17 -0.82 8.05
C GLY A 19 -9.87 -0.22 9.42
N CYS A 20 -10.05 1.09 9.57
CA CYS A 20 -9.83 1.78 10.84
C CYS A 20 -10.75 1.27 11.94
N ILE A 21 -12.05 1.10 11.67
CA ILE A 21 -13.00 0.58 12.64
C ILE A 21 -12.61 -0.83 13.08
N GLY A 22 -12.32 -1.74 12.13
CA GLY A 22 -11.95 -3.12 12.46
C GLY A 22 -10.64 -3.21 13.23
N PHE A 23 -9.67 -2.36 12.95
CA PHE A 23 -8.43 -2.30 13.72
C PHE A 23 -8.67 -1.78 15.15
N MET A 24 -9.57 -0.81 15.33
CA MET A 24 -10.01 -0.38 16.66
C MET A 24 -10.73 -1.51 17.40
N MET A 25 -11.59 -2.28 16.72
CA MET A 25 -12.26 -3.43 17.33
C MET A 25 -11.26 -4.48 17.83
N LEU A 26 -10.21 -4.79 17.05
CA LEU A 26 -9.13 -5.68 17.49
C LEU A 26 -8.35 -5.10 18.67
N LYS A 27 -7.99 -3.84 18.59
CA LYS A 27 -7.18 -3.13 19.57
C LYS A 27 -7.88 -3.02 20.93
N TYR A 28 -9.13 -2.62 20.92
CA TYR A 28 -9.91 -2.40 22.15
C TYR A 28 -10.75 -3.62 22.56
N LYS A 29 -10.68 -4.71 21.80
CA LYS A 29 -11.47 -5.92 22.06
C LYS A 29 -12.98 -5.63 22.08
N TRP A 30 -13.47 -4.87 21.08
CA TRP A 30 -14.89 -4.56 20.95
C TRP A 30 -15.62 -5.61 20.13
N GLY A 31 -16.81 -6.02 20.60
CA GLY A 31 -17.68 -6.94 19.86
C GLY A 31 -16.92 -8.18 19.36
N VAL A 32 -16.99 -8.43 18.06
CA VAL A 32 -16.30 -9.54 17.39
C VAL A 32 -14.76 -9.43 17.44
N GLY A 33 -14.21 -8.25 17.70
CA GLY A 33 -12.77 -8.03 17.88
C GLY A 33 -12.17 -8.74 19.10
N LYS A 34 -13.02 -9.35 19.97
CA LYS A 34 -12.59 -10.24 21.07
C LYS A 34 -12.21 -11.64 20.59
N THR A 35 -12.72 -12.05 19.43
CA THR A 35 -12.59 -13.41 18.92
C THR A 35 -11.29 -13.63 18.17
N GLU A 36 -10.70 -14.81 18.30
CA GLU A 36 -9.45 -15.12 17.61
C GLU A 36 -9.60 -15.11 16.08
N TRP A 37 -10.75 -15.56 15.56
CA TRP A 37 -10.98 -15.59 14.13
C TRP A 37 -10.98 -14.19 13.49
N PHE A 38 -11.28 -13.14 14.25
CA PHE A 38 -11.29 -11.77 13.73
C PHE A 38 -9.89 -11.24 13.36
N LYS A 39 -8.82 -11.96 13.71
CA LYS A 39 -7.45 -11.70 13.22
C LYS A 39 -7.32 -11.83 11.70
N VAL A 40 -8.26 -12.51 11.04
CA VAL A 40 -8.37 -12.56 9.56
C VAL A 40 -8.72 -11.19 8.97
N PHE A 41 -9.41 -10.35 9.73
CA PHE A 41 -9.93 -9.07 9.22
C PHE A 41 -8.85 -8.14 8.67
N PRO A 42 -7.71 -7.89 9.34
CA PRO A 42 -6.63 -7.08 8.77
C PRO A 42 -6.13 -7.60 7.43
N PHE A 43 -5.95 -8.91 7.29
CA PHE A 43 -5.61 -9.52 6.02
C PHE A 43 -6.69 -9.25 4.95
N ALA A 44 -7.94 -9.52 5.27
CA ALA A 44 -9.06 -9.38 4.32
C ALA A 44 -9.25 -7.94 3.83
N ILE A 45 -9.18 -6.96 4.74
CA ILE A 45 -9.38 -5.55 4.36
C ILE A 45 -8.21 -5.00 3.54
N VAL A 46 -6.98 -5.42 3.84
CA VAL A 46 -5.80 -5.05 3.04
C VAL A 46 -5.88 -5.69 1.67
N ALA A 47 -6.22 -6.98 1.58
CA ALA A 47 -6.43 -7.68 0.31
C ALA A 47 -7.53 -7.01 -0.53
N ALA A 48 -8.65 -6.62 0.08
CA ALA A 48 -9.72 -5.90 -0.61
C ALA A 48 -9.24 -4.55 -1.18
N ASN A 49 -8.47 -3.78 -0.40
CA ASN A 49 -7.88 -2.53 -0.89
C ASN A 49 -6.90 -2.74 -2.05
N ILE A 50 -6.10 -3.81 -2.00
CA ILE A 50 -5.20 -4.19 -3.09
C ILE A 50 -6.02 -4.56 -4.32
N LEU A 51 -7.08 -5.37 -4.20
CA LEU A 51 -7.93 -5.77 -5.33
C LEU A 51 -8.63 -4.59 -6.00
N ILE A 52 -9.07 -3.57 -5.25
CA ILE A 52 -9.60 -2.33 -5.83
C ILE A 52 -8.54 -1.64 -6.70
N ALA A 53 -7.29 -1.58 -6.24
CA ALA A 53 -6.20 -1.00 -7.00
C ALA A 53 -5.83 -1.85 -8.23
N VAL A 54 -5.84 -3.17 -8.11
CA VAL A 54 -5.63 -4.12 -9.22
C VAL A 54 -6.70 -3.95 -10.30
N ALA A 55 -7.97 -3.78 -9.90
CA ALA A 55 -9.06 -3.54 -10.84
C ALA A 55 -8.84 -2.24 -11.62
N SER A 56 -8.38 -1.18 -10.97
CA SER A 56 -8.04 0.09 -11.62
C SER A 56 -6.86 -0.05 -12.59
N ASP A 57 -5.82 -0.83 -12.23
CA ASP A 57 -4.71 -1.13 -13.15
C ASP A 57 -5.20 -1.87 -14.40
N PHE A 58 -6.02 -2.90 -14.24
CA PHE A 58 -6.57 -3.63 -15.39
C PHE A 58 -7.51 -2.78 -16.24
N GLU A 59 -8.33 -1.94 -15.63
CA GLU A 59 -9.15 -0.96 -16.35
C GLU A 59 -8.27 -0.05 -17.22
N SER A 60 -7.22 0.53 -16.65
CA SER A 60 -6.27 1.40 -17.37
C SER A 60 -5.61 0.67 -18.55
N ALA A 61 -5.21 -0.59 -18.35
CA ALA A 61 -4.62 -1.40 -19.42
C ALA A 61 -5.59 -1.62 -20.58
N ILE A 62 -6.85 -1.98 -20.27
CA ILE A 62 -7.89 -2.23 -21.25
C ILE A 62 -8.27 -0.95 -22.01
N LYS A 63 -8.51 0.16 -21.27
CA LYS A 63 -8.86 1.46 -21.86
C LYS A 63 -7.73 2.00 -22.73
N GLY A 64 -6.47 1.87 -22.30
CA GLY A 64 -5.31 2.26 -23.11
C GLY A 64 -5.17 1.41 -24.39
N ALA A 65 -5.50 0.11 -24.34
CA ALA A 65 -5.52 -0.74 -25.52
C ALA A 65 -6.66 -0.39 -26.49
N GLN A 66 -7.83 0.00 -25.98
CA GLN A 66 -8.95 0.51 -26.78
C GLN A 66 -8.58 1.83 -27.46
N ALA A 67 -8.01 2.78 -26.70
CA ALA A 67 -7.56 4.06 -27.23
C ALA A 67 -6.51 3.90 -28.34
N MET A 68 -5.59 2.95 -28.20
CA MET A 68 -4.60 2.65 -29.24
C MET A 68 -5.26 2.19 -30.56
N LYS A 69 -6.33 1.45 -30.49
CA LYS A 69 -7.08 1.01 -31.69
C LYS A 69 -7.86 2.13 -32.36
N GLU A 70 -8.40 3.05 -31.54
CA GLU A 70 -9.29 4.10 -32.00
C GLU A 70 -8.56 5.38 -32.42
N PHE A 71 -7.53 5.78 -31.67
CA PHE A 71 -6.85 7.06 -31.82
C PHE A 71 -5.37 6.93 -32.20
N GLY A 72 -4.79 5.74 -32.18
CA GLY A 72 -3.36 5.52 -32.45
C GLY A 72 -2.42 5.82 -31.29
N ASP A 73 -2.96 6.16 -30.12
CA ASP A 73 -2.21 6.36 -28.88
C ASP A 73 -2.93 5.70 -27.69
N ARG A 74 -2.30 5.68 -26.50
CA ARG A 74 -2.84 4.99 -25.31
C ARG A 74 -3.47 5.91 -24.28
N TRP A 75 -3.70 7.18 -24.62
CA TRP A 75 -4.35 8.11 -23.75
C TRP A 75 -5.86 7.84 -23.63
N TRP A 76 -6.34 7.77 -22.39
CA TRP A 76 -7.76 7.68 -22.09
C TRP A 76 -8.12 8.60 -20.94
N LEU A 77 -9.30 9.16 -20.94
CA LEU A 77 -9.78 10.07 -19.92
C LEU A 77 -10.43 9.28 -18.80
N SER A 78 -9.90 9.40 -17.59
CA SER A 78 -10.45 8.77 -16.38
C SER A 78 -11.76 9.45 -15.94
N SER A 79 -12.51 8.79 -15.06
CA SER A 79 -13.70 9.37 -14.43
C SER A 79 -13.42 10.62 -13.56
N GLU A 80 -12.17 10.85 -13.27
CA GLU A 80 -11.68 12.01 -12.50
C GLU A 80 -11.24 13.18 -13.40
N ASN A 81 -11.53 13.09 -14.70
CA ASN A 81 -11.14 14.08 -15.71
C ASN A 81 -9.60 14.29 -15.82
N VAL A 82 -8.85 13.23 -15.55
CA VAL A 82 -7.40 13.18 -15.71
C VAL A 82 -7.06 12.21 -16.82
N TRP A 83 -6.20 12.61 -17.75
CA TRP A 83 -5.70 11.74 -18.79
C TRP A 83 -4.70 10.73 -18.23
N LEU A 84 -4.94 9.46 -18.52
CA LEU A 84 -4.05 8.36 -18.13
C LEU A 84 -3.52 7.66 -19.37
N TYR A 85 -2.28 7.19 -19.29
CA TYR A 85 -1.61 6.49 -20.38
C TYR A 85 -1.52 4.99 -20.07
N GLY A 86 -2.53 4.23 -20.47
CA GLY A 86 -2.67 2.80 -20.17
C GLY A 86 -1.81 1.90 -21.06
N GLY A 87 -1.22 0.85 -20.48
CA GLY A 87 -0.38 -0.06 -21.24
C GLY A 87 -0.08 -1.38 -20.56
N TRP A 88 0.92 -2.11 -21.07
CA TRP A 88 1.35 -3.39 -20.53
C TRP A 88 1.91 -3.29 -19.12
N TRP A 89 2.43 -2.12 -18.72
CA TRP A 89 2.89 -1.82 -17.37
C TRP A 89 1.76 -1.92 -16.33
N ASN A 90 0.54 -1.56 -16.67
CA ASN A 90 -0.62 -1.73 -15.81
C ASN A 90 -0.94 -3.22 -15.60
N TRP A 91 -0.84 -4.06 -16.64
CA TRP A 91 -0.99 -5.51 -16.48
C TRP A 91 0.05 -6.08 -15.50
N LEU A 92 1.32 -5.71 -15.65
CA LEU A 92 2.38 -6.16 -14.76
C LEU A 92 2.15 -5.71 -13.32
N ASN A 93 1.77 -4.45 -13.11
CA ASN A 93 1.53 -3.93 -11.78
C ASN A 93 0.28 -4.55 -11.14
N GLY A 94 -0.78 -4.77 -11.90
CA GLY A 94 -1.98 -5.49 -11.43
C GLY A 94 -1.65 -6.92 -10.99
N ILE A 95 -0.86 -7.66 -11.77
CA ILE A 95 -0.38 -8.99 -11.38
C ILE A 95 0.51 -8.91 -10.14
N ALA A 96 1.40 -7.93 -10.05
CA ALA A 96 2.23 -7.71 -8.86
C ALA A 96 1.37 -7.48 -7.60
N GLY A 97 0.24 -6.76 -7.72
CA GLY A 97 -0.72 -6.59 -6.64
C GLY A 97 -1.35 -7.90 -6.18
N ILE A 98 -1.69 -8.80 -7.11
CA ILE A 98 -2.19 -10.14 -6.77
C ILE A 98 -1.12 -10.95 -6.04
N LEU A 99 0.13 -10.93 -6.52
CA LEU A 99 1.26 -11.60 -5.84
C LEU A 99 1.47 -11.03 -4.44
N ASN A 100 1.32 -9.71 -4.29
CA ASN A 100 1.45 -9.03 -3.01
C ASN A 100 0.45 -9.55 -1.96
N ILE A 101 -0.80 -9.87 -2.36
CA ILE A 101 -1.79 -10.46 -1.45
C ILE A 101 -1.29 -11.80 -0.91
N PHE A 102 -0.69 -12.64 -1.75
CA PHE A 102 -0.14 -13.92 -1.33
C PHE A 102 1.12 -13.79 -0.45
N CYS A 103 1.78 -12.64 -0.48
CA CYS A 103 2.94 -12.35 0.35
C CYS A 103 2.60 -11.89 1.76
N MET A 104 1.33 -11.65 2.10
CA MET A 104 0.91 -11.31 3.47
C MET A 104 0.91 -12.54 4.35
N THR A 105 1.93 -12.67 5.20
CA THR A 105 2.14 -13.84 6.06
C THR A 105 1.93 -13.53 7.53
N GLY A 106 1.81 -14.56 8.38
CA GLY A 106 1.82 -14.43 9.84
C GLY A 106 0.64 -13.68 10.46
N TRP A 107 -0.49 -13.55 9.77
CA TRP A 107 -1.61 -12.74 10.28
C TRP A 107 -2.33 -13.35 11.49
N TRP A 108 -2.14 -14.64 11.82
CA TRP A 108 -2.58 -15.20 13.08
C TRP A 108 -1.78 -14.69 14.30
N GLY A 109 -0.58 -14.16 14.08
CA GLY A 109 0.25 -13.52 15.12
C GLY A 109 -0.19 -12.11 15.50
N ILE A 110 -1.24 -11.54 14.88
CA ILE A 110 -1.73 -10.19 15.18
C ILE A 110 -2.25 -10.12 16.62
N TYR A 111 -1.87 -9.08 17.35
CA TYR A 111 -2.34 -8.84 18.71
C TYR A 111 -2.46 -7.34 19.02
N ALA A 112 -3.19 -7.02 20.09
CA ALA A 112 -3.21 -5.67 20.65
C ALA A 112 -2.09 -5.52 21.68
N SER A 113 -1.39 -4.38 21.70
CA SER A 113 -0.40 -4.07 22.73
C SER A 113 -1.04 -4.05 24.13
N LYS A 114 -0.21 -4.28 25.18
CA LYS A 114 -0.72 -4.33 26.56
C LYS A 114 -1.43 -3.04 26.99
N ASP A 115 -0.93 -1.91 26.54
CA ASP A 115 -1.51 -0.58 26.79
C ASP A 115 -2.69 -0.23 25.83
N LYS A 116 -3.06 -1.17 24.96
CA LYS A 116 -4.11 -0.99 23.94
C LYS A 116 -3.92 0.24 23.04
N ARG A 117 -2.68 0.68 22.86
CA ARG A 117 -2.38 1.79 21.97
C ARG A 117 -2.22 1.36 20.53
N ASP A 118 -1.73 0.13 20.32
CA ASP A 118 -1.40 -0.37 19.00
C ASP A 118 -2.00 -1.74 18.72
N MET A 119 -2.40 -1.95 17.46
CA MET A 119 -2.61 -3.25 16.87
C MET A 119 -1.32 -3.62 16.13
N LEU A 120 -0.69 -4.69 16.52
CA LEU A 120 0.61 -5.10 16.03
C LEU A 120 0.49 -6.37 15.18
N TRP A 121 1.17 -6.35 14.04
CA TRP A 121 1.39 -7.50 13.16
C TRP A 121 2.89 -7.81 13.09
N PRO A 122 3.46 -8.48 14.11
CA PRO A 122 4.90 -8.64 14.24
C PRO A 122 5.51 -9.56 13.19
N ASP A 123 4.72 -10.52 12.70
CA ASP A 123 5.16 -11.52 11.74
C ASP A 123 5.09 -11.05 10.28
N MET A 124 4.72 -9.79 10.05
CA MET A 124 4.78 -9.18 8.72
C MET A 124 6.24 -8.86 8.37
N ILE A 125 6.77 -9.57 7.38
CA ILE A 125 8.18 -9.42 7.00
C ILE A 125 8.45 -8.08 6.34
N TRP A 126 9.62 -7.51 6.62
CA TRP A 126 10.03 -6.24 6.04
C TRP A 126 10.16 -6.27 4.51
N LEU A 127 10.50 -7.43 3.93
CA LEU A 127 10.52 -7.61 2.47
C LEU A 127 9.14 -7.41 1.83
N TYR A 128 8.08 -7.86 2.50
CA TYR A 128 6.72 -7.59 2.09
C TYR A 128 6.42 -6.08 2.08
N ILE A 129 6.84 -5.38 3.12
CA ILE A 129 6.64 -3.94 3.24
C ILE A 129 7.26 -3.21 2.04
N ILE A 130 8.50 -3.54 1.69
CA ILE A 130 9.17 -2.96 0.52
C ILE A 130 8.46 -3.34 -0.78
N ALA A 131 8.07 -4.61 -0.94
CA ALA A 131 7.35 -5.06 -2.13
C ALA A 131 5.99 -4.35 -2.29
N TYR A 132 5.30 -4.15 -1.18
CA TYR A 132 4.06 -3.37 -1.13
C TYR A 132 4.30 -1.90 -1.48
N ASP A 133 5.33 -1.28 -0.90
CA ASP A 133 5.63 0.14 -1.15
C ASP A 133 5.93 0.39 -2.63
N VAL A 134 6.75 -0.44 -3.26
CA VAL A 134 7.07 -0.32 -4.70
C VAL A 134 5.83 -0.56 -5.56
N TRP A 135 5.05 -1.61 -5.26
CA TRP A 135 3.82 -1.90 -5.98
C TRP A 135 2.79 -0.75 -5.85
N ASN A 136 2.58 -0.26 -4.65
CA ASN A 136 1.58 0.77 -4.40
C ASN A 136 2.00 2.16 -4.93
N PHE A 137 3.30 2.47 -4.89
CA PHE A 137 3.83 3.67 -5.55
C PHE A 137 3.57 3.61 -7.05
N GLN A 138 3.86 2.49 -7.70
CA GLN A 138 3.61 2.32 -9.13
C GLN A 138 2.13 2.41 -9.45
N TYR A 139 1.26 1.81 -8.63
CA TYR A 139 -0.18 1.94 -8.77
C TYR A 139 -0.63 3.41 -8.75
N THR A 140 -0.17 4.19 -7.77
CA THR A 140 -0.52 5.62 -7.68
C THR A 140 0.04 6.40 -8.86
N TYR A 141 1.24 6.08 -9.29
CA TYR A 141 1.88 6.72 -10.44
C TYR A 141 1.13 6.47 -11.75
N LEU A 142 0.60 5.26 -11.96
CA LEU A 142 -0.13 4.88 -13.17
C LEU A 142 -1.57 5.41 -13.22
N ASN A 143 -2.26 5.40 -12.07
CA ASN A 143 -3.71 5.61 -12.02
C ASN A 143 -4.13 6.86 -11.25
N LEU A 144 -3.26 7.42 -10.43
CA LEU A 144 -3.48 8.63 -9.64
C LEU A 144 -2.29 9.58 -9.77
N PRO A 145 -1.90 9.96 -10.99
CA PRO A 145 -0.66 10.70 -11.22
C PRO A 145 -0.61 12.03 -10.47
N THR A 146 -1.75 12.69 -10.27
CA THR A 146 -1.85 13.94 -9.50
C THR A 146 -1.54 13.77 -8.02
N HIS A 147 -1.53 12.53 -7.50
CA HIS A 147 -1.34 12.22 -6.09
C HIS A 147 -0.08 11.40 -5.80
N ALA A 148 0.60 10.89 -6.83
CA ALA A 148 1.69 9.92 -6.68
C ALA A 148 2.81 10.40 -5.77
N TRP A 149 3.18 11.67 -5.85
CA TRP A 149 4.31 12.20 -5.11
C TRP A 149 4.07 12.20 -3.60
N TYR A 150 3.06 12.86 -3.12
CA TYR A 150 2.79 12.91 -1.69
C TYR A 150 2.17 11.61 -1.16
N CYS A 151 1.45 10.85 -1.99
CA CYS A 151 1.05 9.48 -1.63
C CYS A 151 2.27 8.61 -1.36
N GLY A 152 3.28 8.64 -2.22
CA GLY A 152 4.52 7.91 -2.00
C GLY A 152 5.21 8.29 -0.69
N LEU A 153 5.27 9.58 -0.37
CA LEU A 153 5.88 10.06 0.87
C LEU A 153 5.02 9.79 2.11
N ALA A 154 3.77 10.26 2.10
CA ALA A 154 2.93 10.21 3.29
C ALA A 154 2.32 8.83 3.55
N LEU A 155 1.84 8.15 2.50
CA LEU A 155 1.15 6.89 2.67
C LEU A 155 2.09 5.68 2.76
N LEU A 156 3.28 5.73 2.19
CA LEU A 156 4.21 4.61 2.11
C LEU A 156 5.42 4.80 3.01
N LEU A 157 6.17 5.87 2.82
CA LEU A 157 7.41 6.07 3.58
C LEU A 157 7.14 6.37 5.05
N ALA A 158 6.10 7.14 5.40
CA ALA A 158 5.84 7.46 6.80
C ALA A 158 5.53 6.20 7.64
N PRO A 159 4.60 5.29 7.25
CA PRO A 159 4.39 4.03 7.97
C PRO A 159 5.63 3.13 8.00
N THR A 160 6.39 3.08 6.90
CA THR A 160 7.58 2.24 6.78
C THR A 160 8.69 2.72 7.70
N VAL A 161 8.98 4.02 7.73
CA VAL A 161 9.94 4.63 8.63
C VAL A 161 9.48 4.51 10.09
N ALA A 162 8.20 4.74 10.38
CA ALA A 162 7.65 4.58 11.72
C ALA A 162 7.79 3.13 12.21
N ASN A 163 7.52 2.14 11.36
CA ASN A 163 7.72 0.73 11.69
C ASN A 163 9.20 0.40 11.94
N ALA A 164 10.11 0.98 11.16
CA ALA A 164 11.54 0.73 11.32
C ALA A 164 12.12 1.32 12.61
N LEU A 165 11.70 2.53 13.00
CA LEU A 165 12.35 3.31 14.05
C LEU A 165 11.59 3.35 15.38
N TRP A 166 10.25 3.32 15.36
CA TRP A 166 9.45 3.58 16.57
C TRP A 166 8.46 2.48 16.92
N ASN A 167 7.69 1.98 15.94
CA ASN A 167 6.55 1.10 16.20
C ASN A 167 6.68 -0.20 15.41
N LYS A 168 7.62 -1.05 15.81
CA LYS A 168 7.88 -2.34 15.17
C LYS A 168 6.62 -3.23 15.21
N GLY A 169 6.22 -3.73 14.04
CA GLY A 169 4.99 -4.50 13.86
C GLY A 169 3.74 -3.63 13.68
N GLY A 170 3.84 -2.30 13.81
CA GLY A 170 2.73 -1.37 13.63
C GLY A 170 2.52 -0.88 12.20
N TRP A 171 3.26 -1.40 11.23
CA TRP A 171 3.23 -0.89 9.85
C TRP A 171 1.82 -0.81 9.28
N ILE A 172 1.04 -1.88 9.36
CA ILE A 172 -0.30 -1.92 8.75
C ILE A 172 -1.29 -0.97 9.43
N GLN A 173 -1.21 -0.81 10.75
CA GLN A 173 -2.00 0.18 11.48
C GLN A 173 -1.64 1.60 11.02
N ASN A 174 -0.35 1.91 10.97
CA ASN A 174 0.13 3.22 10.54
C ASN A 174 -0.25 3.48 9.08
N ARG A 175 -0.16 2.47 8.22
CA ARG A 175 -0.58 2.55 6.82
C ARG A 175 -2.09 2.79 6.67
N ALA A 176 -2.92 2.15 7.49
CA ALA A 176 -4.36 2.40 7.51
C ALA A 176 -4.69 3.81 7.99
N ASN A 177 -3.99 4.31 9.00
CA ASN A 177 -4.17 5.66 9.50
C ASN A 177 -3.80 6.72 8.46
N THR A 178 -2.65 6.56 7.80
CA THR A 178 -2.24 7.50 6.73
C THR A 178 -3.21 7.45 5.54
N LEU A 179 -3.71 6.26 5.18
CA LEU A 179 -4.73 6.14 4.13
C LEU A 179 -6.04 6.83 4.50
N ALA A 180 -6.49 6.67 5.75
CA ALA A 180 -7.71 7.33 6.22
C ALA A 180 -7.56 8.86 6.22
N LEU A 181 -6.43 9.37 6.69
CA LEU A 181 -6.12 10.80 6.63
C LEU A 181 -6.10 11.31 5.20
N TRP A 182 -5.46 10.57 4.29
CA TRP A 182 -5.44 10.92 2.87
C TRP A 182 -6.86 10.92 2.27
N CYS A 183 -7.68 9.91 2.54
CA CYS A 183 -9.07 9.88 2.08
C CYS A 183 -9.87 11.08 2.58
N MET A 184 -9.66 11.49 3.83
CA MET A 184 -10.36 12.63 4.40
C MET A 184 -9.95 13.96 3.77
N PHE A 185 -8.66 14.15 3.51
CA PHE A 185 -8.14 15.43 3.00
C PHE A 185 -8.07 15.45 1.48
N ALA A 186 -7.39 14.52 0.85
CA ALA A 186 -7.16 14.55 -0.58
C ALA A 186 -8.43 14.29 -1.42
N GLN A 187 -9.40 13.54 -0.89
CA GLN A 187 -10.64 13.24 -1.61
C GLN A 187 -11.80 14.18 -1.29
N VAL A 188 -11.72 14.93 -0.20
CA VAL A 188 -12.80 15.80 0.26
C VAL A 188 -12.49 17.27 -0.01
N PHE A 189 -11.25 17.68 0.09
CA PHE A 189 -10.85 19.07 -0.10
C PHE A 189 -10.32 19.32 -1.52
N PRO A 190 -10.82 20.34 -2.24
CA PRO A 190 -10.38 20.65 -3.60
C PRO A 190 -8.89 20.96 -3.71
N LEU A 191 -8.31 21.57 -2.67
CA LEU A 191 -6.90 21.96 -2.63
C LEU A 191 -5.93 20.84 -3.02
N PHE A 192 -6.30 19.59 -2.73
CA PHE A 192 -5.48 18.42 -3.05
C PHE A 192 -5.84 17.78 -4.39
N GLN A 193 -6.89 18.24 -5.06
CA GLN A 193 -7.36 17.76 -6.35
C GLN A 193 -6.98 18.70 -7.49
N ASP A 194 -6.81 19.99 -7.18
CA ASP A 194 -6.47 21.00 -8.17
C ASP A 194 -4.97 21.01 -8.48
N ALA A 195 -4.62 21.53 -9.65
CA ALA A 195 -3.23 21.69 -10.07
C ALA A 195 -2.46 22.60 -9.10
N SER A 196 -1.49 22.03 -8.42
CA SER A 196 -0.63 22.73 -7.45
C SER A 196 0.74 22.04 -7.39
N VAL A 197 1.68 22.63 -6.63
CA VAL A 197 2.99 22.00 -6.39
C VAL A 197 2.89 20.63 -5.73
N PHE A 198 1.80 20.36 -5.01
CA PHE A 198 1.56 19.07 -4.34
C PHE A 198 0.98 18.00 -5.26
N THR A 199 0.36 18.41 -6.38
CA THR A 199 -0.26 17.49 -7.34
C THR A 199 0.57 17.35 -8.62
N THR A 200 1.62 18.13 -8.79
CA THR A 200 2.50 18.05 -9.94
C THR A 200 3.44 16.87 -9.81
N ILE A 201 3.42 15.99 -10.81
CA ILE A 201 4.43 14.95 -10.93
C ILE A 201 5.61 15.53 -11.68
N PRO A 202 6.80 15.53 -11.08
CA PRO A 202 7.97 15.95 -11.82
C PRO A 202 8.26 14.96 -12.96
N VAL A 203 8.40 15.50 -14.16
CA VAL A 203 9.22 14.93 -15.25
C VAL A 203 8.67 13.75 -16.05
N LEU A 204 7.66 12.99 -15.59
CA LEU A 204 7.40 11.67 -16.16
C LEU A 204 6.08 11.57 -16.92
N TYR A 205 5.22 12.56 -16.76
CA TYR A 205 3.96 12.68 -17.49
C TYR A 205 3.97 13.84 -18.48
N ALA A 206 3.10 13.79 -19.46
CA ALA A 206 2.98 14.84 -20.45
C ALA A 206 2.45 16.14 -19.86
N ASP A 207 2.89 17.26 -20.38
CA ASP A 207 2.27 18.54 -20.09
C ASP A 207 0.79 18.51 -20.49
N GLY A 208 -0.08 19.04 -19.64
CA GLY A 208 -1.50 19.16 -19.92
C GLY A 208 -2.35 17.92 -19.63
N PHE A 209 -1.81 16.85 -19.04
CA PHE A 209 -2.60 15.65 -18.71
C PHE A 209 -3.75 15.92 -17.73
N MET A 210 -3.72 17.02 -16.99
CA MET A 210 -4.81 17.48 -16.12
C MET A 210 -5.87 18.30 -16.85
N ASN A 211 -5.66 18.67 -18.10
CA ASN A 211 -6.65 19.39 -18.90
C ASN A 211 -7.54 18.39 -19.65
N ALA A 212 -8.71 18.07 -19.10
CA ALA A 212 -9.64 17.12 -19.70
C ALA A 212 -10.09 17.49 -21.12
N ALA A 213 -10.07 18.78 -21.48
CA ALA A 213 -10.53 19.26 -22.78
C ALA A 213 -9.50 19.01 -23.91
N VAL A 214 -8.24 18.78 -23.57
CA VAL A 214 -7.17 18.62 -24.58
C VAL A 214 -6.46 17.30 -24.37
N ARG A 215 -6.50 16.44 -25.39
CA ARG A 215 -5.79 15.16 -25.37
C ARG A 215 -4.28 15.41 -25.39
N PRO A 216 -3.50 14.85 -24.45
CA PRO A 216 -2.06 14.98 -24.48
C PRO A 216 -1.45 14.26 -25.69
N THR A 217 -0.36 14.83 -26.22
CA THR A 217 0.34 14.25 -27.38
C THR A 217 1.70 13.68 -27.04
N LEU A 218 2.28 14.10 -25.91
CA LEU A 218 3.61 13.70 -25.50
C LEU A 218 3.52 12.85 -24.22
N VAL A 219 4.35 11.83 -24.14
CA VAL A 219 4.49 10.98 -22.95
C VAL A 219 5.87 10.31 -22.96
N ASN A 220 6.43 10.15 -21.77
CA ASN A 220 7.59 9.28 -21.58
C ASN A 220 7.14 8.03 -20.79
N PRO A 221 6.88 6.90 -21.46
CA PRO A 221 6.39 5.68 -20.80
C PRO A 221 7.50 4.84 -20.16
N VAL A 222 8.78 5.19 -20.34
CA VAL A 222 9.90 4.40 -19.84
C VAL A 222 9.86 4.20 -18.33
N PRO A 223 9.65 5.23 -17.49
CA PRO A 223 9.57 5.04 -16.06
C PRO A 223 8.40 4.15 -15.63
N GLN A 224 7.24 4.26 -16.30
CA GLN A 224 6.08 3.39 -16.04
C GLN A 224 6.44 1.92 -16.24
N GLY A 225 7.13 1.61 -17.34
CA GLY A 225 7.60 0.27 -17.65
C GLY A 225 8.65 -0.24 -16.66
N VAL A 226 9.67 0.56 -16.38
CA VAL A 226 10.75 0.19 -15.45
C VAL A 226 10.23 -0.11 -14.05
N ILE A 227 9.41 0.78 -13.49
CA ILE A 227 8.89 0.59 -12.13
C ILE A 227 7.92 -0.59 -12.06
N SER A 228 7.12 -0.85 -13.12
CA SER A 228 6.25 -2.03 -13.17
C SER A 228 7.02 -3.34 -13.25
N ILE A 229 8.12 -3.38 -13.99
CA ILE A 229 9.02 -4.55 -14.01
C ILE A 229 9.65 -4.75 -12.62
N LEU A 230 10.10 -3.69 -11.98
CA LEU A 230 10.63 -3.76 -10.62
C LEU A 230 9.57 -4.24 -9.63
N SER A 231 8.35 -3.72 -9.72
CA SER A 231 7.22 -4.10 -8.86
C SER A 231 6.92 -5.60 -8.95
N ILE A 232 6.76 -6.14 -10.16
CA ILE A 232 6.47 -7.58 -10.31
C ILE A 232 7.67 -8.44 -9.91
N ALA A 233 8.89 -8.02 -10.23
CA ALA A 233 10.10 -8.77 -9.88
C ALA A 233 10.29 -8.89 -8.37
N ILE A 234 10.13 -7.81 -7.62
CA ILE A 234 10.23 -7.82 -6.16
C ILE A 234 9.12 -8.67 -5.54
N ASN A 235 7.87 -8.51 -5.98
CA ASN A 235 6.75 -9.30 -5.45
C ASN A 235 6.91 -10.80 -5.74
N ALA A 236 7.34 -11.16 -6.94
CA ALA A 236 7.62 -12.55 -7.30
C ALA A 236 8.78 -13.13 -6.48
N LEU A 237 9.85 -12.37 -6.27
CA LEU A 237 10.97 -12.77 -5.43
C LEU A 237 10.55 -13.02 -3.99
N VAL A 238 9.78 -12.12 -3.40
CA VAL A 238 9.28 -12.25 -2.02
C VAL A 238 8.40 -13.49 -1.91
N LEU A 239 7.48 -13.71 -2.85
CA LEU A 239 6.64 -14.90 -2.87
C LEU A 239 7.48 -16.19 -3.00
N ALA A 240 8.47 -16.19 -3.88
CA ALA A 240 9.38 -17.35 -4.03
C ALA A 240 10.15 -17.64 -2.74
N ILE A 241 10.63 -16.62 -2.03
CA ILE A 241 11.29 -16.77 -0.72
C ILE A 241 10.32 -17.37 0.31
N ILE A 242 9.09 -16.85 0.38
CA ILE A 242 8.06 -17.36 1.30
C ILE A 242 7.76 -18.85 1.01
N ILE A 243 7.51 -19.20 -0.25
CA ILE A 243 7.22 -20.59 -0.65
C ILE A 243 8.38 -21.51 -0.30
N LYS A 244 9.61 -21.14 -0.70
CA LYS A 244 10.81 -21.92 -0.40
C LYS A 244 10.95 -22.17 1.09
N ARG A 245 10.87 -21.13 1.92
CA ARG A 245 11.01 -21.22 3.37
C ARG A 245 9.87 -22.00 4.03
N SER A 246 8.64 -21.85 3.51
CA SER A 246 7.49 -22.62 4.01
C SER A 246 7.67 -24.13 3.80
N ILE A 247 8.20 -24.53 2.64
CA ILE A 247 8.50 -25.93 2.33
C ILE A 247 9.65 -26.45 3.21
N GLU A 248 10.76 -25.72 3.28
CA GLU A 248 11.94 -26.10 4.09
C GLU A 248 11.60 -26.28 5.56
N GLN A 249 10.79 -25.39 6.12
CA GLN A 249 10.42 -25.39 7.53
C GLN A 249 9.16 -26.18 7.83
N LYS A 250 8.45 -26.67 6.80
CA LYS A 250 7.14 -27.34 6.93
C LYS A 250 6.12 -26.50 7.73
N LYS A 251 6.15 -25.19 7.54
CA LYS A 251 5.26 -24.22 8.21
C LYS A 251 4.24 -23.65 7.25
N ASN A 252 3.01 -23.45 7.75
CA ASN A 252 2.02 -22.66 7.02
C ASN A 252 2.34 -21.17 7.17
N PRO A 253 2.65 -20.45 6.07
CA PRO A 253 3.10 -19.05 6.14
C PRO A 253 2.04 -18.09 6.69
N TYR A 254 0.78 -18.46 6.64
CA TYR A 254 -0.31 -17.63 7.16
C TYR A 254 -0.50 -17.74 8.67
N LYS A 255 -0.07 -18.87 9.25
CA LYS A 255 -0.12 -19.12 10.69
C LYS A 255 1.16 -18.73 11.40
N GLN A 256 2.28 -18.99 10.77
CA GLN A 256 3.61 -18.80 11.34
C GLN A 256 4.53 -18.23 10.27
N GLU A 257 5.22 -17.16 10.58
CA GLU A 257 6.22 -16.57 9.68
C GLU A 257 7.35 -17.59 9.38
N PRO A 258 7.51 -18.03 8.12
CA PRO A 258 8.58 -18.96 7.76
C PRO A 258 9.90 -18.24 7.45
N VAL A 259 9.88 -16.93 7.26
CA VAL A 259 11.04 -16.15 6.84
C VAL A 259 11.73 -15.56 8.05
N ALA A 260 12.25 -16.40 8.93
CA ALA A 260 13.36 -15.99 9.77
C ALA A 260 14.59 -15.85 8.86
N LEU A 261 14.77 -14.70 8.23
CA LEU A 261 16.02 -14.38 7.54
C LEU A 261 17.15 -14.49 8.57
N SER A 262 18.14 -15.32 8.28
CA SER A 262 19.40 -15.39 9.00
C SER A 262 20.27 -14.15 8.72
N LEU A 263 19.74 -12.98 8.97
CA LEU A 263 20.53 -11.82 9.31
C LEU A 263 20.92 -12.01 10.76
N SER A 264 22.16 -12.18 11.03
CA SER A 264 22.80 -12.57 12.31
C SER A 264 21.84 -12.64 13.51
N THR A 265 21.77 -13.75 14.16
CA THR A 265 20.86 -14.10 15.27
C THR A 265 20.62 -12.92 16.27
N ALA A 266 21.59 -12.05 16.46
CA ALA A 266 21.50 -10.85 17.31
C ALA A 266 20.58 -9.74 16.76
N ALA A 267 20.51 -9.54 15.46
CA ALA A 267 19.63 -8.52 14.86
C ALA A 267 18.18 -9.01 14.81
N MET A 268 17.96 -10.34 14.69
CA MET A 268 16.63 -10.92 14.62
C MET A 268 15.95 -11.10 15.98
N GLU A 269 16.67 -11.41 17.03
CA GLU A 269 16.11 -11.40 18.39
C GLU A 269 15.56 -10.00 18.75
N CYS A 270 16.12 -8.96 18.18
CA CYS A 270 15.60 -7.59 18.29
C CYS A 270 14.28 -7.38 17.53
N PHE A 271 14.02 -8.13 16.43
CA PHE A 271 12.86 -7.97 15.57
C PHE A 271 11.69 -8.92 15.87
N THR A 272 11.93 -10.09 16.46
CA THR A 272 10.93 -11.17 16.59
C THR A 272 10.57 -11.56 18.02
N SER A 273 11.24 -11.01 19.04
CA SER A 273 10.93 -11.33 20.43
C SER A 273 9.63 -10.63 20.87
N PRO A 274 8.57 -11.38 21.23
CA PRO A 274 7.35 -10.81 21.78
C PRO A 274 7.55 -10.08 23.12
N ALA A 275 8.70 -10.30 23.77
CA ALA A 275 9.03 -9.74 25.08
C ALA A 275 9.71 -8.36 25.02
N ARG A 276 10.07 -7.88 23.83
CA ARG A 276 10.75 -6.58 23.69
C ARG A 276 10.02 -5.65 22.73
N SER A 277 8.77 -5.37 23.01
CA SER A 277 8.15 -4.11 22.57
C SER A 277 8.65 -2.95 23.48
N ALA A 278 9.95 -2.92 23.78
CA ALA A 278 10.54 -1.78 24.44
C ALA A 278 10.54 -0.62 23.45
N ARG A 279 9.68 0.34 23.68
CA ARG A 279 9.73 1.66 23.07
C ARG A 279 11.17 2.19 23.18
N TRP A 280 11.81 2.38 22.06
CA TRP A 280 12.89 3.35 22.00
C TRP A 280 12.22 4.72 21.87
N THR A 281 11.88 5.35 22.99
CA THR A 281 11.59 6.77 23.02
C THR A 281 12.92 7.49 23.07
N ILE A 282 13.16 8.36 22.08
CA ILE A 282 14.32 9.27 22.04
C ILE A 282 14.32 10.25 23.26
N PHE A 283 13.29 10.18 24.11
CA PHE A 283 13.07 11.10 25.23
C PHE A 283 13.26 10.52 26.64
N ASP A 284 13.73 9.28 26.77
CA ASP A 284 14.14 8.78 28.11
C ASP A 284 15.63 9.11 28.40
N LEU A 285 15.98 10.37 28.21
CA LEU A 285 17.14 10.93 28.85
C LEU A 285 16.68 11.42 30.24
N GLU A 286 16.78 10.57 31.24
CA GLU A 286 16.69 11.03 32.61
C GLU A 286 17.79 12.10 32.85
N PRO A 287 17.45 13.22 33.48
CA PRO A 287 18.49 14.17 33.88
C PRO A 287 19.38 13.52 34.94
N VAL A 288 20.64 13.37 34.60
CA VAL A 288 21.68 13.01 35.56
C VAL A 288 21.67 14.08 36.66
N ARG A 289 21.36 13.66 37.90
CA ARG A 289 21.57 14.47 39.10
C ARG A 289 23.03 14.48 39.44
#